data_cd8ade88832e7b48aa0a3994352213f2
#
_entry.id   cd8ade88832e7b48aa0a3994352213f2
#
_cell.length_a   1.000
_cell.length_b   1.000
_cell.length_c   1.000
_cell.angle_alpha   90.00
_cell.angle_beta   90.00
_cell.angle_gamma   90.00
#
_symmetry.space_group_name_H-M   'P 1'
#
loop_
_entity.id
_entity.type
_entity.pdbx_description
1 polymer ?
#
loop_
_entity_poly.entity_id
_entity_poly.type
_entity_poly.pdbx_seq_one_letter_code
_entity_poly.pdbx_strand_id
1 'polypeptide(L)'
;LVRLPLVFDKDETEKRELFMPRALAITLSQNDPKKPREYTANIRAFIGRFVKGGQVDNETYMKSWKEDVFELRVQNQRKGERLRIFGAFGRPDTFVAFFRKPRSDFGDKNDPKWDESIYRVVHEWNAMFPGCTR
;
A
#
# COMPACT_ATOMS: atom_id res chain seq x y z
N LEU A 1 -4.98 14.25 0.24
CA LEU A 1 -4.92 12.87 0.73
C LEU A 1 -6.20 12.53 1.47
N VAL A 2 -6.63 11.30 1.32
CA VAL A 2 -7.81 10.77 1.99
C VAL A 2 -7.46 9.45 2.70
N ARG A 3 -8.33 9.02 3.61
CA ARG A 3 -8.28 7.68 4.21
C ARG A 3 -9.27 6.76 3.52
N LEU A 4 -8.92 5.49 3.39
CA LEU A 4 -9.86 4.47 2.94
C LEU A 4 -10.88 4.23 4.06
N PRO A 5 -12.20 4.26 3.76
CA PRO A 5 -13.21 3.94 4.77
C PRO A 5 -13.08 2.49 5.25
N LEU A 6 -12.98 2.29 6.55
CA LEU A 6 -12.87 0.98 7.19
C LEU A 6 -13.89 0.86 8.30
N VAL A 7 -14.31 -0.37 8.56
CA VAL A 7 -15.22 -0.68 9.66
C VAL A 7 -14.40 -1.27 10.81
N PHE A 8 -14.58 -0.71 12.01
CA PHE A 8 -13.94 -1.21 13.23
C PHE A 8 -14.99 -1.86 14.12
N ASP A 9 -14.64 -3.02 14.67
CA ASP A 9 -15.43 -3.63 15.72
C ASP A 9 -15.25 -2.85 17.02
N LYS A 10 -16.15 -3.10 18.00
CA LYS A 10 -16.22 -2.36 19.25
C LYS A 10 -14.87 -2.22 19.98
N ASP A 11 -14.05 -3.28 19.95
CA ASP A 11 -12.76 -3.32 20.65
C ASP A 11 -11.57 -2.98 19.75
N GLU A 12 -11.82 -2.68 18.49
CA GLU A 12 -10.77 -2.35 17.53
C GLU A 12 -10.54 -0.86 17.49
N THR A 13 -9.27 -0.47 17.40
CA THR A 13 -8.86 0.92 17.25
C THR A 13 -7.87 1.06 16.11
N GLU A 14 -7.79 2.26 15.55
CA GLU A 14 -6.78 2.59 14.58
C GLU A 14 -5.40 2.67 15.27
N LYS A 15 -4.47 1.82 14.85
CA LYS A 15 -3.08 1.80 15.35
C LYS A 15 -2.11 2.44 14.39
N ARG A 16 -2.44 2.45 13.10
CA ARG A 16 -1.69 3.13 12.04
C ARG A 16 -2.64 3.97 11.24
N GLU A 17 -2.14 5.10 10.78
CA GLU A 17 -2.86 5.93 9.84
C GLU A 17 -2.39 5.59 8.42
N LEU A 18 -3.32 5.48 7.50
CA LEU A 18 -3.04 5.23 6.10
C LEU A 18 -3.73 6.30 5.26
N PHE A 19 -2.92 7.12 4.62
CA PHE A 19 -3.40 8.17 3.71
C PHE A 19 -3.02 7.83 2.28
N MET A 20 -3.81 8.32 1.33
CA MET A 20 -3.54 8.13 -0.09
C MET A 20 -4.23 9.19 -0.92
N PRO A 21 -3.79 9.41 -2.17
CA PRO A 21 -4.54 10.24 -3.12
C PRO A 21 -5.94 9.65 -3.34
N ARG A 22 -6.91 10.52 -3.55
CA ARG A 22 -8.31 10.07 -3.76
C ARG A 22 -8.43 9.08 -4.90
N ALA A 23 -7.71 9.28 -6.00
CA ALA A 23 -7.75 8.37 -7.14
C ALA A 23 -7.34 6.95 -6.76
N LEU A 24 -6.30 6.80 -5.92
CA LEU A 24 -5.88 5.49 -5.43
C LEU A 24 -6.95 4.87 -4.52
N ALA A 25 -7.51 5.66 -3.60
CA ALA A 25 -8.58 5.19 -2.72
C ALA A 25 -9.78 4.65 -3.50
N ILE A 26 -10.16 5.34 -4.57
CA ILE A 26 -11.24 4.90 -5.45
C ILE A 26 -10.91 3.55 -6.07
N THR A 27 -9.71 3.38 -6.65
CA THR A 27 -9.33 2.12 -7.30
C THR A 27 -9.25 0.95 -6.32
N LEU A 28 -8.87 1.18 -5.06
CA LEU A 28 -8.81 0.15 -4.03
C LEU A 28 -10.18 -0.22 -3.45
N SER A 29 -11.18 0.63 -3.63
CA SER A 29 -12.52 0.45 -3.09
C SER A 29 -13.53 -0.07 -4.08
N GLN A 30 -13.32 0.18 -5.38
CA GLN A 30 -14.25 -0.21 -6.43
C GLN A 30 -14.14 -1.69 -6.77
N ASN A 31 -15.30 -2.32 -6.98
CA ASN A 31 -15.35 -3.65 -7.54
C ASN A 31 -14.97 -3.59 -9.01
N ASP A 32 -14.02 -4.42 -9.41
CA ASP A 32 -13.62 -4.57 -10.81
C ASP A 32 -14.28 -5.85 -11.36
N PRO A 33 -15.17 -5.74 -12.36
CA PRO A 33 -15.85 -6.91 -12.92
C PRO A 33 -14.90 -7.88 -13.63
N LYS A 34 -13.68 -7.44 -13.96
CA LYS A 34 -12.64 -8.29 -14.58
C LYS A 34 -11.86 -9.10 -13.57
N LYS A 35 -12.06 -8.86 -12.26
CA LYS A 35 -11.34 -9.52 -11.19
C LYS A 35 -12.24 -10.50 -10.44
N PRO A 36 -11.66 -11.50 -9.74
CA PRO A 36 -12.43 -12.39 -8.88
C PRO A 36 -13.30 -11.61 -7.91
N ARG A 37 -14.43 -12.21 -7.52
CA ARG A 37 -15.41 -11.58 -6.62
C ARG A 37 -14.80 -11.10 -5.31
N GLU A 38 -13.86 -11.87 -4.76
CA GLU A 38 -13.20 -11.60 -3.47
C GLU A 38 -12.04 -10.60 -3.56
N TYR A 39 -11.68 -10.15 -4.76
CA TYR A 39 -10.48 -9.32 -4.98
C TYR A 39 -10.48 -8.05 -4.15
N THR A 40 -11.52 -7.25 -4.25
CA THR A 40 -11.63 -5.97 -3.52
C THR A 40 -11.78 -6.20 -2.02
N ALA A 41 -12.53 -7.23 -1.63
CA ALA A 41 -12.69 -7.59 -0.21
C ALA A 41 -11.36 -8.00 0.41
N ASN A 42 -10.52 -8.72 -0.31
CA ASN A 42 -9.19 -9.14 0.14
C ASN A 42 -8.24 -7.95 0.31
N ILE A 43 -8.30 -6.97 -0.58
CA ILE A 43 -7.54 -5.73 -0.44
C ILE A 43 -7.97 -4.98 0.82
N ARG A 44 -9.27 -4.83 1.03
CA ARG A 44 -9.81 -4.17 2.22
C ARG A 44 -9.42 -4.88 3.51
N ALA A 45 -9.48 -6.21 3.52
CA ALA A 45 -9.09 -7.00 4.68
C ALA A 45 -7.62 -6.80 5.03
N PHE A 46 -6.74 -6.76 4.02
CA PHE A 46 -5.32 -6.48 4.22
C PHE A 46 -5.10 -5.08 4.78
N ILE A 47 -5.72 -4.07 4.19
CA ILE A 47 -5.58 -2.67 4.62
C ILE A 47 -6.13 -2.50 6.04
N GLY A 48 -7.28 -3.09 6.33
CA GLY A 48 -7.87 -3.07 7.68
C GLY A 48 -6.93 -3.67 8.72
N ARG A 49 -6.32 -4.81 8.42
CA ARG A 49 -5.34 -5.46 9.29
C ARG A 49 -4.11 -4.57 9.52
N PHE A 50 -3.61 -3.92 8.48
CA PHE A 50 -2.50 -2.97 8.58
C PHE A 50 -2.85 -1.80 9.52
N VAL A 51 -3.99 -1.17 9.30
CA VAL A 51 -4.45 -0.01 10.08
C VAL A 51 -4.72 -0.40 11.54
N LYS A 52 -5.24 -1.59 11.79
CA LYS A 52 -5.51 -2.10 13.15
C LYS A 52 -4.26 -2.57 13.89
N GLY A 53 -3.08 -2.45 13.30
CA GLY A 53 -1.82 -2.79 13.94
C GLY A 53 -1.33 -4.21 13.72
N GLY A 54 -1.83 -4.88 12.69
CA GLY A 54 -1.36 -6.20 12.31
C GLY A 54 0.13 -6.23 12.02
N GLN A 55 0.77 -7.37 12.28
CA GLN A 55 2.20 -7.55 12.06
C GLN A 55 2.55 -7.46 10.58
N VAL A 56 3.54 -6.64 10.23
CA VAL A 56 3.96 -6.41 8.84
C VAL A 56 5.48 -6.41 8.66
N ASP A 57 6.23 -6.83 9.68
CA ASP A 57 7.68 -6.64 9.77
C ASP A 57 8.52 -7.75 9.12
N ASN A 58 7.92 -8.78 8.53
CA ASN A 58 8.62 -9.98 8.07
C ASN A 58 8.73 -10.12 6.56
N GLU A 59 8.67 -9.03 5.83
CA GLU A 59 8.70 -8.99 4.36
C GLU A 59 7.57 -9.76 3.66
N THR A 60 6.73 -10.48 4.39
CA THR A 60 5.55 -11.13 3.80
C THR A 60 4.50 -10.11 3.43
N TYR A 61 4.26 -9.12 4.31
CA TYR A 61 3.22 -8.11 4.15
C TYR A 61 3.76 -6.73 3.83
N MET A 62 5.02 -6.44 4.18
CA MET A 62 5.65 -5.16 3.90
C MET A 62 7.14 -5.36 3.67
N LYS A 63 7.65 -4.77 2.60
CA LYS A 63 9.09 -4.78 2.32
C LYS A 63 9.63 -3.36 2.34
N SER A 64 10.77 -3.20 3.02
CA SER A 64 11.56 -1.97 2.98
C SER A 64 12.51 -2.02 1.79
N TRP A 65 12.48 -0.96 1.00
CA TRP A 65 13.41 -0.73 -0.09
C TRP A 65 14.36 0.43 0.27
N LYS A 66 15.26 0.79 -0.63
CA LYS A 66 16.12 1.96 -0.47
C LYS A 66 15.29 3.26 -0.44
N GLU A 67 15.91 4.38 -0.02
CA GLU A 67 15.29 5.70 0.04
C GLU A 67 14.08 5.79 0.99
N ASP A 68 14.04 4.92 1.99
CA ASP A 68 12.93 4.84 2.95
C ASP A 68 11.57 4.63 2.27
N VAL A 69 11.56 3.94 1.14
CA VAL A 69 10.36 3.54 0.43
C VAL A 69 9.96 2.13 0.86
N PHE A 70 8.67 1.92 1.00
CA PHE A 70 8.09 0.63 1.38
C PHE A 70 7.05 0.18 0.37
N GLU A 71 6.95 -1.12 0.20
CA GLU A 71 5.82 -1.73 -0.51
C GLU A 71 4.98 -2.55 0.47
N LEU A 72 3.68 -2.33 0.44
CA LEU A 72 2.71 -3.20 1.10
C LEU A 72 2.37 -4.34 0.14
N ARG A 73 2.43 -5.56 0.65
CA ARG A 73 2.21 -6.79 -0.13
C ARG A 73 0.86 -7.40 0.23
N VAL A 74 -0.11 -7.23 -0.65
CA VAL A 74 -1.43 -7.85 -0.45
C VAL A 74 -1.31 -9.31 -0.86
N GLN A 75 -1.19 -10.21 0.12
CA GLN A 75 -0.85 -11.63 -0.09
C GLN A 75 -2.07 -12.56 -0.18
N ASN A 76 -3.21 -12.16 0.36
CA ASN A 76 -4.42 -12.99 0.39
C ASN A 76 -5.18 -12.96 -0.94
N GLN A 77 -4.44 -13.10 -2.05
CA GLN A 77 -4.98 -13.05 -3.40
C GLN A 77 -4.48 -14.24 -4.21
N ARG A 78 -5.22 -14.58 -5.27
CA ARG A 78 -4.82 -15.63 -6.21
C ARG A 78 -3.51 -15.26 -6.91
N LYS A 79 -2.76 -16.27 -7.33
CA LYS A 79 -1.60 -16.07 -8.17
C LYS A 79 -2.02 -15.27 -9.42
N GLY A 80 -1.26 -14.23 -9.76
CA GLY A 80 -1.59 -13.32 -10.86
C GLY A 80 -2.44 -12.13 -10.44
N GLU A 81 -3.07 -12.17 -9.25
CA GLU A 81 -3.86 -11.06 -8.70
C GLU A 81 -3.15 -10.34 -7.56
N ARG A 82 -1.91 -10.70 -7.28
CA ARG A 82 -1.12 -10.10 -6.19
C ARG A 82 -0.84 -8.63 -6.47
N LEU A 83 -1.04 -7.83 -5.44
CA LEU A 83 -0.96 -6.38 -5.53
C LEU A 83 0.16 -5.85 -4.64
N ARG A 84 0.86 -4.84 -5.13
CA ARG A 84 1.88 -4.08 -4.40
C ARG A 84 1.44 -2.63 -4.29
N ILE A 85 1.48 -2.09 -3.07
CA ILE A 85 1.13 -0.70 -2.79
C ILE A 85 2.39 0.00 -2.29
N PHE A 86 2.81 1.02 -3.00
CA PHE A 86 4.07 1.73 -2.74
C PHE A 86 3.83 3.02 -2.00
N GLY A 87 4.69 3.30 -1.01
CA GLY A 87 4.59 4.51 -0.23
C GLY A 87 5.74 4.67 0.76
N ALA A 88 5.54 5.53 1.74
CA ALA A 88 6.53 5.84 2.76
C ALA A 88 5.86 6.26 4.07
N PHE A 89 6.61 6.16 5.17
CA PHE A 89 6.18 6.67 6.46
C PHE A 89 6.63 8.12 6.65
N GLY A 90 5.72 8.98 7.06
CA GLY A 90 6.05 10.34 7.50
C GLY A 90 6.33 10.39 8.99
N ARG A 91 5.62 9.57 9.75
CA ARG A 91 5.80 9.31 11.18
C ARG A 91 5.78 7.80 11.37
N PRO A 92 6.24 7.27 12.53
CA PRO A 92 6.31 5.82 12.71
C PRO A 92 5.03 5.04 12.39
N ASP A 93 3.87 5.61 12.67
CA ASP A 93 2.58 4.95 12.46
C ASP A 93 1.71 5.64 11.41
N THR A 94 2.29 6.48 10.57
CA THR A 94 1.57 7.20 9.51
C THR A 94 2.19 6.88 8.16
N PHE A 95 1.49 6.07 7.37
CA PHE A 95 1.91 5.65 6.05
C PHE A 95 1.15 6.43 4.98
N VAL A 96 1.88 6.90 3.97
CA VAL A 96 1.29 7.52 2.79
C VAL A 96 1.53 6.61 1.60
N ALA A 97 0.47 6.04 1.07
CA ALA A 97 0.48 5.24 -0.15
C ALA A 97 0.28 6.15 -1.35
N PHE A 98 1.06 5.97 -2.40
CA PHE A 98 0.98 6.81 -3.59
C PHE A 98 0.36 6.11 -4.78
N PHE A 99 0.70 4.84 -5.01
CA PHE A 99 0.18 4.11 -6.15
C PHE A 99 0.21 2.61 -5.92
N ARG A 100 -0.48 1.89 -6.77
CA ARG A 100 -0.55 0.43 -6.77
C ARG A 100 0.02 -0.10 -8.08
N LYS A 101 0.59 -1.31 -8.01
CA LYS A 101 1.02 -2.06 -9.18
C LYS A 101 0.78 -3.55 -8.96
N PRO A 102 0.35 -4.28 -10.00
CA PRO A 102 0.29 -5.74 -9.88
C PRO A 102 1.69 -6.30 -9.77
N ARG A 103 1.87 -7.36 -8.96
CA ARG A 103 3.17 -8.02 -8.83
C ARG A 103 3.71 -8.48 -10.19
N SER A 104 2.82 -8.84 -11.11
CA SER A 104 3.19 -9.30 -12.45
C SER A 104 3.87 -8.24 -13.31
N ASP A 105 3.80 -6.95 -12.94
CA ASP A 105 4.54 -5.89 -13.64
C ASP A 105 6.07 -5.99 -13.42
N PHE A 106 6.50 -6.76 -12.43
CA PHE A 106 7.91 -6.84 -12.03
C PHE A 106 8.47 -8.23 -12.32
N GLY A 107 9.73 -8.26 -12.72
CA GLY A 107 10.52 -9.48 -12.76
C GLY A 107 11.13 -9.82 -11.39
N ASP A 108 12.36 -10.33 -11.39
CA ASP A 108 13.08 -10.60 -10.15
C ASP A 108 13.55 -9.32 -9.46
N LYS A 109 14.27 -9.46 -8.33
CA LYS A 109 14.76 -8.33 -7.54
C LYS A 109 15.70 -7.37 -8.29
N ASN A 110 16.23 -7.77 -9.43
CA ASN A 110 17.14 -6.98 -10.26
C ASN A 110 16.40 -6.24 -11.39
N ASP A 111 15.09 -6.44 -11.53
CA ASP A 111 14.30 -5.73 -12.54
C ASP A 111 14.36 -4.22 -12.27
N PRO A 112 14.78 -3.40 -13.24
CA PRO A 112 14.85 -1.94 -13.05
C PRO A 112 13.51 -1.29 -12.75
N LYS A 113 12.39 -1.95 -13.00
CA LYS A 113 11.06 -1.43 -12.66
C LYS A 113 10.86 -1.24 -11.16
N TRP A 114 11.58 -2.01 -10.32
CA TRP A 114 11.58 -1.76 -8.88
C TRP A 114 12.15 -0.39 -8.55
N ASP A 115 13.31 -0.05 -9.12
CA ASP A 115 13.93 1.25 -8.93
C ASP A 115 13.06 2.39 -9.45
N GLU A 116 12.43 2.20 -10.60
CA GLU A 116 11.48 3.18 -11.15
C GLU A 116 10.36 3.49 -10.16
N SER A 117 9.80 2.44 -9.55
CA SER A 117 8.74 2.58 -8.55
C SER A 117 9.24 3.28 -7.29
N ILE A 118 10.43 2.92 -6.81
CA ILE A 118 11.04 3.55 -5.64
C ILE A 118 11.23 5.06 -5.88
N TYR A 119 11.84 5.44 -7.00
CA TYR A 119 12.07 6.86 -7.30
C TYR A 119 10.79 7.63 -7.61
N ARG A 120 9.75 6.94 -8.11
CA ARG A 120 8.43 7.55 -8.23
C ARG A 120 7.86 7.93 -6.87
N VAL A 121 7.99 7.08 -5.86
CA VAL A 121 7.57 7.43 -4.49
C VAL A 121 8.33 8.65 -3.99
N VAL A 122 9.65 8.67 -4.17
CA VAL A 122 10.49 9.81 -3.74
C VAL A 122 10.03 11.10 -4.43
N HIS A 123 9.78 11.04 -5.72
CA HIS A 123 9.33 12.19 -6.49
C HIS A 123 7.95 12.69 -6.01
N GLU A 124 7.00 11.79 -5.84
CA GLU A 124 5.65 12.15 -5.40
C GLU A 124 5.65 12.66 -3.95
N TRP A 125 6.48 12.07 -3.08
CA TRP A 125 6.64 12.57 -1.71
C TRP A 125 7.15 13.99 -1.70
N ASN A 126 8.22 14.27 -2.44
CA ASN A 126 8.84 15.59 -2.48
C ASN A 126 7.89 16.65 -3.08
N ALA A 127 7.06 16.25 -4.04
CA ALA A 127 6.07 17.17 -4.62
C ALA A 127 4.95 17.49 -3.64
N MET A 128 4.51 16.52 -2.85
CA MET A 128 3.40 16.67 -1.90
C MET A 128 3.83 17.27 -0.57
N PHE A 129 5.03 16.94 -0.10
CA PHE A 129 5.56 17.35 1.20
C PHE A 129 6.94 17.99 1.05
N PRO A 130 7.05 19.16 0.41
CA PRO A 130 8.34 19.81 0.22
C PRO A 130 9.06 20.05 1.56
N GLY A 131 10.31 19.58 1.65
CA GLY A 131 11.13 19.76 2.84
C GLY A 131 10.78 18.81 4.00
N CYS A 132 9.83 17.91 3.85
CA CYS A 132 9.48 16.94 4.88
C CYS A 132 10.28 15.64 4.72
N THR A 133 10.82 15.14 5.82
CA THR A 133 11.55 13.87 5.89
C THR A 133 10.55 12.69 5.92
N ARG A 134 10.82 11.69 5.09
CA ARG A 134 10.10 10.40 5.20
C ARG A 134 10.90 9.42 6.04
#